data_f861eedacf0d9438192d73c6ec4dee8c
#
_entry.id   f861eedacf0d9438192d73c6ec4dee8c
#
_cell.length_a   1.000
_cell.length_b   1.000
_cell.length_c   1.000
_cell.angle_alpha   90.00
_cell.angle_beta   90.00
_cell.angle_gamma   90.00
#
_symmetry.space_group_name_H-M   'P 1'
#
loop_
_entity.id
_entity.type
_entity.pdbx_description
1 polymer ?
#
loop_
_entity_poly.entity_id
_entity_poly.type
_entity_poly.pdbx_seq_one_letter_code
_entity_poly.pdbx_strand_id
1 'polypeptide(L)'
;TVGVVTKPFSFEGKRRMDQATAGIERLKEHVDALLVIPNERLRSISQEKITLANAFAKADEVLLQAVQSISDLINIPGIINLDFADVTSIMKDAGYAHMGLGAASGPNKAEEAARMAIASPLLETSINGARGVIVNFLVPPDVDLEDITNASQMIHDAAHPDVNLIWGVAFDEKLEDEIKIVVIATNFDHESGFRIPTPPVDTEVPEDKITEVEPQTEQEPINDDLDISALIDMLNHDRDKRS
;
A
#
# COMPACT_ATOMS: atom_id res chain seq x y z
N THR A 1 0.03 19.65 0.48
CA THR A 1 -0.96 18.71 1.03
C THR A 1 -0.50 17.27 0.82
N VAL A 2 -0.50 16.45 1.89
CA VAL A 2 -0.18 15.01 1.81
C VAL A 2 -1.46 14.23 2.04
N GLY A 3 -1.82 13.39 1.09
CA GLY A 3 -2.93 12.44 1.21
C GLY A 3 -2.41 11.07 1.69
N VAL A 4 -3.08 10.46 2.67
CA VAL A 4 -2.77 9.09 3.12
C VAL A 4 -4.04 8.27 3.05
N VAL A 5 -4.03 7.20 2.28
CA VAL A 5 -5.20 6.36 2.03
C VAL A 5 -4.83 4.88 1.97
N THR A 6 -5.82 4.01 2.18
CA THR A 6 -5.65 2.56 2.03
C THR A 6 -6.39 2.04 0.82
N LYS A 7 -5.87 0.96 0.19
CA LYS A 7 -6.60 0.13 -0.78
C LYS A 7 -7.33 -1.00 -0.04
N PRO A 8 -8.57 -1.34 -0.44
CA PRO A 8 -9.34 -2.41 0.18
C PRO A 8 -8.61 -3.76 0.15
N PHE A 9 -8.99 -4.65 1.06
CA PHE A 9 -8.60 -6.05 0.97
C PHE A 9 -9.28 -6.74 -0.22
N SER A 10 -8.67 -7.79 -0.75
CA SER A 10 -9.21 -8.57 -1.86
C SER A 10 -10.57 -9.21 -1.56
N PHE A 11 -10.82 -9.60 -0.31
CA PHE A 11 -12.10 -10.17 0.12
C PHE A 11 -13.27 -9.17 0.11
N GLU A 12 -13.00 -7.86 0.07
CA GLU A 12 -14.04 -6.82 -0.02
C GLU A 12 -14.68 -6.74 -1.42
N GLY A 13 -14.08 -7.40 -2.40
CA GLY A 13 -14.59 -7.60 -3.73
C GLY A 13 -14.15 -6.56 -4.77
N LYS A 14 -14.24 -6.96 -6.04
CA LYS A 14 -13.75 -6.19 -7.19
C LYS A 14 -14.36 -4.80 -7.28
N ARG A 15 -15.69 -4.68 -7.07
CA ARG A 15 -16.38 -3.38 -7.16
C ARG A 15 -15.80 -2.34 -6.21
N ARG A 16 -15.44 -2.76 -4.98
CA ARG A 16 -14.87 -1.86 -3.98
C ARG A 16 -13.45 -1.46 -4.35
N MET A 17 -12.67 -2.39 -4.90
CA MET A 17 -11.33 -2.11 -5.42
C MET A 17 -11.37 -1.13 -6.61
N ASP A 18 -12.28 -1.31 -7.55
CA ASP A 18 -12.44 -0.41 -8.71
C ASP A 18 -12.83 1.02 -8.25
N GLN A 19 -13.74 1.13 -7.27
CA GLN A 19 -14.11 2.42 -6.67
C GLN A 19 -12.93 3.09 -5.95
N ALA A 20 -12.13 2.33 -5.21
CA ALA A 20 -10.95 2.83 -4.52
C ALA A 20 -9.90 3.33 -5.52
N THR A 21 -9.62 2.56 -6.57
CA THR A 21 -8.68 2.96 -7.63
C THR A 21 -9.11 4.26 -8.31
N ALA A 22 -10.37 4.37 -8.70
CA ALA A 22 -10.91 5.61 -9.28
C ALA A 22 -10.88 6.80 -8.30
N GLY A 23 -11.04 6.54 -7.00
CA GLY A 23 -10.93 7.54 -5.95
C GLY A 23 -9.48 8.03 -5.76
N ILE A 24 -8.53 7.12 -5.78
CA ILE A 24 -7.09 7.39 -5.67
C ILE A 24 -6.62 8.27 -6.83
N GLU A 25 -6.97 7.94 -8.08
CA GLU A 25 -6.59 8.74 -9.24
C GLU A 25 -7.14 10.17 -9.17
N ARG A 26 -8.39 10.34 -8.74
CA ARG A 26 -8.96 11.68 -8.54
C ARG A 26 -8.31 12.44 -7.39
N LEU A 27 -7.98 11.77 -6.28
CA LEU A 27 -7.33 12.41 -5.14
C LEU A 27 -5.92 12.88 -5.49
N LYS A 28 -5.19 12.11 -6.29
CA LYS A 28 -3.84 12.42 -6.77
C LYS A 28 -3.76 13.79 -7.46
N GLU A 29 -4.79 14.20 -8.17
CA GLU A 29 -4.85 15.50 -8.85
C GLU A 29 -4.97 16.70 -7.89
N HIS A 30 -5.28 16.44 -6.60
CA HIS A 30 -5.59 17.48 -5.61
C HIS A 30 -4.61 17.52 -4.43
N VAL A 31 -3.60 16.65 -4.42
CA VAL A 31 -2.59 16.59 -3.36
C VAL A 31 -1.18 16.63 -3.95
N ASP A 32 -0.22 17.12 -3.17
CA ASP A 32 1.19 17.19 -3.58
C ASP A 32 1.86 15.81 -3.51
N ALA A 33 1.56 15.06 -2.46
CA ALA A 33 2.02 13.68 -2.29
C ALA A 33 0.86 12.78 -1.86
N LEU A 34 0.80 11.58 -2.41
CA LEU A 34 -0.24 10.59 -2.11
C LEU A 34 0.39 9.27 -1.67
N LEU A 35 0.28 8.98 -0.38
CA LEU A 35 0.70 7.71 0.20
C LEU A 35 -0.47 6.73 0.13
N VAL A 36 -0.28 5.64 -0.61
CA VAL A 36 -1.29 4.59 -0.78
C VAL A 36 -0.81 3.32 -0.10
N ILE A 37 -1.58 2.80 0.85
CA ILE A 37 -1.26 1.60 1.63
C ILE A 37 -2.14 0.45 1.17
N PRO A 38 -1.58 -0.58 0.50
CA PRO A 38 -2.36 -1.75 0.10
C PRO A 38 -2.65 -2.63 1.30
N ASN A 39 -3.92 -2.73 1.74
CA ASN A 39 -4.29 -3.55 2.90
C ASN A 39 -3.88 -5.02 2.74
N GLU A 40 -3.88 -5.55 1.53
CA GLU A 40 -3.45 -6.93 1.27
C GLU A 40 -1.99 -7.20 1.67
N ARG A 41 -1.12 -6.18 1.57
CA ARG A 41 0.30 -6.28 1.96
C ARG A 41 0.52 -6.34 3.47
N LEU A 42 -0.48 -5.93 4.27
CA LEU A 42 -0.41 -6.01 5.74
C LEU A 42 -0.23 -7.45 6.23
N ARG A 43 -0.71 -8.43 5.45
CA ARG A 43 -0.53 -9.86 5.75
C ARG A 43 0.92 -10.30 5.74
N SER A 44 1.78 -9.61 5.00
CA SER A 44 3.20 -9.95 4.85
C SER A 44 4.09 -9.26 5.88
N ILE A 45 3.64 -8.17 6.49
CA ILE A 45 4.42 -7.41 7.49
C ILE A 45 4.03 -7.74 8.94
N SER A 46 2.83 -8.30 9.15
CA SER A 46 2.38 -8.63 10.49
C SER A 46 3.04 -9.90 11.00
N GLN A 47 3.64 -9.83 12.19
CA GLN A 47 4.14 -11.00 12.90
C GLN A 47 3.00 -11.88 13.44
N GLU A 48 1.84 -11.29 13.65
CA GLU A 48 0.63 -11.97 14.09
C GLU A 48 -0.21 -12.43 12.89
N LYS A 49 -0.94 -13.51 13.08
CA LYS A 49 -1.88 -13.98 12.07
C LYS A 49 -3.01 -12.97 11.87
N ILE A 50 -3.10 -12.39 10.67
CA ILE A 50 -4.24 -11.53 10.31
C ILE A 50 -5.48 -12.40 10.10
N THR A 51 -6.49 -12.11 10.89
CA THR A 51 -7.84 -12.69 10.82
C THR A 51 -8.82 -11.64 10.34
N LEU A 52 -10.02 -12.03 9.91
CA LEU A 52 -11.05 -11.07 9.53
C LEU A 52 -11.40 -10.10 10.67
N ALA A 53 -11.31 -10.57 11.93
CA ALA A 53 -11.63 -9.77 13.11
C ALA A 53 -10.62 -8.63 13.38
N ASN A 54 -9.32 -8.85 13.10
CA ASN A 54 -8.26 -7.87 13.38
C ASN A 54 -7.73 -7.16 12.12
N ALA A 55 -8.17 -7.56 10.92
CA ALA A 55 -7.65 -7.04 9.66
C ALA A 55 -7.79 -5.51 9.56
N PHE A 56 -8.97 -4.99 9.87
CA PHE A 56 -9.21 -3.54 9.81
C PHE A 56 -8.46 -2.78 10.91
N ALA A 57 -8.36 -3.35 12.12
CA ALA A 57 -7.57 -2.74 13.19
C ALA A 57 -6.07 -2.64 12.80
N LYS A 58 -5.53 -3.63 12.08
CA LYS A 58 -4.17 -3.57 11.54
C LYS A 58 -4.04 -2.52 10.42
N ALA A 59 -5.04 -2.35 9.59
CA ALA A 59 -5.05 -1.29 8.59
C ALA A 59 -5.08 0.10 9.25
N ASP A 60 -5.89 0.29 10.29
CA ASP A 60 -5.97 1.53 11.05
C ASP A 60 -4.64 1.83 11.77
N GLU A 61 -3.99 0.81 12.35
CA GLU A 61 -2.68 0.93 13.01
C GLU A 61 -1.61 1.44 12.05
N VAL A 62 -1.50 0.85 10.85
CA VAL A 62 -0.51 1.26 9.85
C VAL A 62 -0.84 2.64 9.27
N LEU A 63 -2.12 2.95 9.06
CA LEU A 63 -2.54 4.28 8.63
C LEU A 63 -2.20 5.35 9.67
N LEU A 64 -2.47 5.06 10.95
CA LEU A 64 -2.11 5.93 12.07
C LEU A 64 -0.59 6.15 12.12
N GLN A 65 0.19 5.07 12.01
CA GLN A 65 1.65 5.13 12.02
C GLN A 65 2.20 5.97 10.87
N ALA A 66 1.62 5.86 9.67
CA ALA A 66 2.00 6.66 8.51
C ALA A 66 1.78 8.16 8.75
N VAL A 67 0.61 8.52 9.28
CA VAL A 67 0.28 9.94 9.58
C VAL A 67 1.13 10.46 10.73
N GLN A 68 1.30 9.67 11.79
CA GLN A 68 2.13 10.06 12.94
C GLN A 68 3.59 10.25 12.53
N SER A 69 4.16 9.35 11.73
CA SER A 69 5.56 9.46 11.31
C SER A 69 5.86 10.78 10.58
N ILE A 70 4.92 11.29 9.79
CA ILE A 70 5.08 12.60 9.11
C ILE A 70 4.85 13.74 10.11
N SER A 71 3.83 13.63 10.96
CA SER A 71 3.47 14.66 11.93
C SER A 71 4.53 14.82 13.01
N ASP A 72 5.06 13.73 13.51
CA ASP A 72 6.02 13.72 14.61
C ASP A 72 7.37 14.33 14.19
N LEU A 73 7.79 14.11 12.95
CA LEU A 73 8.99 14.75 12.40
C LEU A 73 8.96 16.28 12.47
N ILE A 74 7.77 16.86 12.41
CA ILE A 74 7.58 18.32 12.40
C ILE A 74 7.26 18.86 13.81
N ASN A 75 6.48 18.13 14.60
CA ASN A 75 5.89 18.62 15.83
C ASN A 75 6.62 18.16 17.09
N ILE A 76 7.30 17.04 17.07
CA ILE A 76 8.00 16.51 18.26
C ILE A 76 9.44 16.99 18.22
N PRO A 77 9.90 17.73 19.24
CA PRO A 77 11.31 18.08 19.37
C PRO A 77 12.14 16.80 19.58
N GLY A 78 12.88 16.39 18.55
CA GLY A 78 13.85 15.29 18.61
C GLY A 78 15.27 15.83 18.83
N ILE A 79 16.26 14.94 18.74
CA ILE A 79 17.68 15.36 18.73
C ILE A 79 17.99 16.05 17.40
N ILE A 80 17.45 15.51 16.32
CA ILE A 80 17.56 16.07 14.98
C ILE A 80 16.15 16.37 14.51
N ASN A 81 15.84 17.66 14.46
CA ASN A 81 14.55 18.15 14.03
C ASN A 81 14.59 18.49 12.55
N LEU A 82 13.55 18.07 11.87
CA LEU A 82 13.28 18.54 10.51
C LEU A 82 12.39 19.80 10.61
N ASP A 83 12.72 20.80 9.83
CA ASP A 83 11.81 21.93 9.68
C ASP A 83 10.73 21.64 8.62
N PHE A 84 9.70 22.48 8.61
CA PHE A 84 8.61 22.33 7.65
C PHE A 84 9.08 22.52 6.20
N ALA A 85 10.14 23.28 5.97
CA ALA A 85 10.69 23.53 4.64
C ALA A 85 11.37 22.24 4.10
N ASP A 86 12.06 21.50 4.96
CA ASP A 86 12.69 20.23 4.60
C ASP A 86 11.66 19.21 4.13
N VAL A 87 10.62 18.98 4.92
CA VAL A 87 9.53 18.05 4.56
C VAL A 87 8.82 18.52 3.29
N THR A 88 8.59 19.84 3.16
CA THR A 88 7.97 20.41 1.97
C THR A 88 8.80 20.18 0.73
N SER A 89 10.13 20.27 0.81
CA SER A 89 11.04 20.07 -0.34
C SER A 89 10.93 18.67 -0.95
N ILE A 90 10.62 17.67 -0.13
CA ILE A 90 10.47 16.26 -0.57
C ILE A 90 9.03 15.94 -1.00
N MET A 91 8.03 16.53 -0.30
CA MET A 91 6.63 16.15 -0.48
C MET A 91 5.87 17.00 -1.50
N LYS A 92 6.36 18.20 -1.84
CA LYS A 92 5.69 19.09 -2.78
C LYS A 92 5.79 18.55 -4.20
N ASP A 93 4.64 18.44 -4.87
CA ASP A 93 4.51 17.94 -6.25
C ASP A 93 5.15 16.54 -6.46
N ALA A 94 5.25 15.75 -5.37
CA ALA A 94 5.96 14.47 -5.37
C ALA A 94 5.17 13.30 -5.99
N GLY A 95 3.85 13.47 -6.17
CA GLY A 95 2.99 12.43 -6.73
C GLY A 95 2.81 11.23 -5.79
N TYR A 96 3.06 10.02 -6.26
CA TYR A 96 2.98 8.84 -5.39
C TYR A 96 4.14 8.77 -4.40
N ALA A 97 3.79 8.49 -3.15
CA ALA A 97 4.72 8.19 -2.06
C ALA A 97 4.54 6.73 -1.60
N HIS A 98 5.62 6.09 -1.25
CA HIS A 98 5.64 4.74 -0.70
C HIS A 98 6.22 4.75 0.70
N MET A 99 5.70 3.89 1.58
CA MET A 99 6.16 3.78 2.95
C MET A 99 6.74 2.40 3.23
N GLY A 100 7.90 2.36 3.86
CA GLY A 100 8.49 1.17 4.41
C GLY A 100 8.55 1.24 5.93
N LEU A 101 8.33 0.10 6.57
CA LEU A 101 8.39 -0.06 8.01
C LEU A 101 9.37 -1.15 8.36
N GLY A 102 10.23 -0.89 9.32
CA GLY A 102 11.14 -1.87 9.91
C GLY A 102 11.20 -1.70 11.41
N ALA A 103 11.24 -2.81 12.13
CA ALA A 103 11.41 -2.84 13.56
C ALA A 103 12.26 -4.04 13.94
N ALA A 104 13.28 -3.82 14.75
CA ALA A 104 14.19 -4.89 15.22
C ALA A 104 14.70 -4.61 16.61
N SER A 105 15.11 -5.69 17.29
CA SER A 105 15.69 -5.69 18.62
C SER A 105 17.02 -6.46 18.64
N GLY A 106 17.87 -6.20 19.61
CA GLY A 106 19.14 -6.90 19.79
C GLY A 106 20.36 -6.19 19.20
N PRO A 107 21.50 -6.88 19.05
CA PRO A 107 22.81 -6.23 18.83
C PRO A 107 22.94 -5.50 17.48
N ASN A 108 22.20 -5.87 16.44
CA ASN A 108 22.25 -5.23 15.11
C ASN A 108 20.91 -4.60 14.74
N LYS A 109 20.17 -4.15 15.76
CA LYS A 109 18.77 -3.69 15.61
C LYS A 109 18.59 -2.59 14.58
N ALA A 110 19.51 -1.64 14.49
CA ALA A 110 19.40 -0.52 13.54
C ALA A 110 19.55 -0.98 12.07
N GLU A 111 20.56 -1.83 11.78
CA GLU A 111 20.76 -2.37 10.43
C GLU A 111 19.61 -3.31 10.03
N GLU A 112 19.14 -4.15 10.94
CA GLU A 112 18.00 -5.05 10.65
C GLU A 112 16.71 -4.27 10.43
N ALA A 113 16.43 -3.26 11.25
CA ALA A 113 15.26 -2.40 11.06
C ALA A 113 15.35 -1.63 9.72
N ALA A 114 16.53 -1.10 9.35
CA ALA A 114 16.73 -0.45 8.06
C ALA A 114 16.51 -1.41 6.89
N ARG A 115 17.05 -2.63 6.97
CA ARG A 115 16.86 -3.67 5.96
C ARG A 115 15.38 -4.05 5.80
N MET A 116 14.67 -4.21 6.93
CA MET A 116 13.24 -4.49 6.90
C MET A 116 12.44 -3.33 6.33
N ALA A 117 12.80 -2.08 6.63
CA ALA A 117 12.13 -0.91 6.09
C ALA A 117 12.31 -0.79 4.56
N ILE A 118 13.52 -1.01 4.06
CA ILE A 118 13.85 -0.99 2.62
C ILE A 118 13.15 -2.13 1.87
N ALA A 119 13.09 -3.32 2.49
CA ALA A 119 12.47 -4.51 1.93
C ALA A 119 10.97 -4.63 2.27
N SER A 120 10.39 -3.62 2.89
CA SER A 120 9.00 -3.66 3.35
C SER A 120 8.03 -3.95 2.21
N PRO A 121 7.14 -4.93 2.37
CA PRO A 121 6.10 -5.20 1.37
C PRO A 121 5.13 -4.03 1.14
N LEU A 122 5.08 -3.04 2.04
CA LEU A 122 4.28 -1.82 1.86
C LEU A 122 4.85 -0.91 0.76
N LEU A 123 6.14 -1.01 0.48
CA LEU A 123 6.72 -0.43 -0.72
C LEU A 123 6.17 -1.21 -1.92
N GLU A 124 5.29 -0.62 -2.70
CA GLU A 124 4.77 -1.26 -3.93
C GLU A 124 5.87 -1.45 -4.97
N THR A 125 6.92 -0.63 -4.90
CA THR A 125 8.13 -0.67 -5.71
C THR A 125 9.36 -0.71 -4.81
N SER A 126 10.53 -1.07 -5.36
CA SER A 126 11.79 -0.89 -4.65
C SER A 126 12.01 0.60 -4.35
N ILE A 127 12.66 0.92 -3.23
CA ILE A 127 13.12 2.29 -2.92
C ILE A 127 14.14 2.80 -3.97
N ASN A 128 14.71 1.89 -4.75
CA ASN A 128 15.60 2.20 -5.85
C ASN A 128 14.88 3.09 -6.88
N GLY A 129 15.46 4.24 -7.17
CA GLY A 129 14.84 5.25 -8.03
C GLY A 129 14.09 6.36 -7.29
N ALA A 130 13.93 6.28 -5.97
CA ALA A 130 13.39 7.36 -5.16
C ALA A 130 14.41 8.51 -5.06
N ARG A 131 14.01 9.71 -5.47
CA ARG A 131 14.87 10.92 -5.39
C ARG A 131 14.59 11.75 -4.14
N GLY A 132 13.47 11.51 -3.45
CA GLY A 132 13.14 12.08 -2.16
C GLY A 132 12.90 10.99 -1.14
N VAL A 133 13.61 11.02 -0.02
CA VAL A 133 13.44 10.04 1.05
C VAL A 133 13.44 10.74 2.39
N ILE A 134 12.40 10.47 3.17
CA ILE A 134 12.30 10.87 4.57
C ILE A 134 12.45 9.62 5.43
N VAL A 135 13.34 9.68 6.41
CA VAL A 135 13.56 8.59 7.37
C VAL A 135 13.25 9.08 8.78
N ASN A 136 12.39 8.37 9.47
CA ASN A 136 12.09 8.62 10.88
C ASN A 136 12.64 7.45 11.71
N PHE A 137 13.59 7.74 12.58
CA PHE A 137 14.14 6.81 13.56
C PHE A 137 13.45 7.03 14.90
N LEU A 138 12.74 6.01 15.38
CA LEU A 138 12.26 5.96 16.76
C LEU A 138 13.17 5.01 17.53
N VAL A 139 13.88 5.54 18.51
CA VAL A 139 14.98 4.83 19.17
C VAL A 139 14.92 4.98 20.69
N PRO A 140 15.45 4.02 21.46
CA PRO A 140 15.66 4.19 22.88
C PRO A 140 16.75 5.24 23.16
N PRO A 141 16.77 5.87 24.35
CA PRO A 141 17.72 6.93 24.68
C PRO A 141 19.21 6.52 24.68
N ASP A 142 19.50 5.24 24.71
CA ASP A 142 20.85 4.65 24.81
C ASP A 142 21.39 4.14 23.46
N VAL A 143 20.74 4.51 22.35
CA VAL A 143 21.18 4.09 21.00
C VAL A 143 22.53 4.70 20.64
N ASP A 144 23.38 3.92 19.98
CA ASP A 144 24.68 4.41 19.49
C ASP A 144 24.52 5.25 18.22
N LEU A 145 25.28 6.34 18.11
CA LEU A 145 25.28 7.18 16.92
C LEU A 145 25.78 6.43 15.67
N GLU A 146 26.70 5.49 15.86
CA GLU A 146 27.24 4.68 14.77
C GLU A 146 26.15 3.79 14.16
N ASP A 147 25.28 3.23 14.98
CA ASP A 147 24.12 2.41 14.54
C ASP A 147 23.19 3.21 13.62
N ILE A 148 22.84 4.44 14.03
CA ILE A 148 21.99 5.32 13.24
C ILE A 148 22.67 5.73 11.93
N THR A 149 23.97 6.00 11.97
CA THR A 149 24.74 6.38 10.79
C THR A 149 24.78 5.24 9.78
N ASN A 150 25.06 4.01 10.22
CA ASN A 150 25.11 2.82 9.37
C ASN A 150 23.74 2.51 8.75
N ALA A 151 22.68 2.60 9.53
CA ALA A 151 21.30 2.40 9.06
C ALA A 151 20.91 3.46 8.00
N SER A 152 21.26 4.74 8.25
CA SER A 152 21.02 5.84 7.31
C SER A 152 21.78 5.64 6.00
N GLN A 153 23.07 5.24 6.08
CA GLN A 153 23.88 4.96 4.90
C GLN A 153 23.29 3.81 4.06
N MET A 154 22.84 2.75 4.72
CA MET A 154 22.18 1.63 4.04
C MET A 154 20.91 2.05 3.27
N ILE A 155 20.11 2.95 3.85
CA ILE A 155 18.92 3.49 3.18
C ILE A 155 19.32 4.37 2.00
N HIS A 156 20.32 5.22 2.19
CA HIS A 156 20.86 6.08 1.13
C HIS A 156 21.36 5.26 -0.07
N ASP A 157 22.13 4.20 0.19
CA ASP A 157 22.70 3.34 -0.87
C ASP A 157 21.64 2.52 -1.62
N ALA A 158 20.50 2.29 -0.98
CA ALA A 158 19.37 1.60 -1.59
C ALA A 158 18.47 2.52 -2.46
N ALA A 159 18.58 3.83 -2.31
CA ALA A 159 17.82 4.82 -3.05
C ALA A 159 18.52 5.25 -4.36
N HIS A 160 18.01 6.30 -5.01
CA HIS A 160 18.68 6.86 -6.19
C HIS A 160 20.01 7.54 -5.80
N PRO A 161 21.08 7.49 -6.64
CA PRO A 161 22.36 8.13 -6.33
C PRO A 161 22.28 9.64 -6.02
N ASP A 162 21.32 10.35 -6.64
CA ASP A 162 21.05 11.77 -6.39
C ASP A 162 19.91 11.99 -5.38
N VAL A 163 19.70 11.06 -4.45
CA VAL A 163 18.60 11.14 -3.48
C VAL A 163 18.77 12.34 -2.54
N ASN A 164 17.71 13.10 -2.38
CA ASN A 164 17.57 14.04 -1.26
C ASN A 164 17.03 13.25 -0.06
N LEU A 165 17.93 12.83 0.83
CA LEU A 165 17.61 12.05 2.01
C LEU A 165 17.61 12.97 3.23
N ILE A 166 16.48 13.02 3.91
CA ILE A 166 16.27 13.77 5.14
C ILE A 166 15.90 12.77 6.23
N TRP A 167 16.51 12.88 7.40
CA TRP A 167 16.24 11.99 8.51
C TRP A 167 16.07 12.74 9.83
N GLY A 168 15.17 12.23 10.65
CA GLY A 168 14.93 12.69 12.01
C GLY A 168 15.05 11.55 13.01
N VAL A 169 15.40 11.89 14.22
CA VAL A 169 15.52 10.95 15.34
C VAL A 169 14.67 11.42 16.50
N ALA A 170 13.72 10.60 16.91
CA ALA A 170 12.90 10.81 18.09
C ALA A 170 13.16 9.70 19.12
N PHE A 171 13.24 10.09 20.41
CA PHE A 171 13.31 9.12 21.49
C PHE A 171 11.92 8.64 21.87
N ASP A 172 11.79 7.32 22.07
CA ASP A 172 10.63 6.72 22.70
C ASP A 172 11.09 5.83 23.86
N GLU A 173 10.83 6.29 25.10
CA GLU A 173 11.19 5.57 26.31
C GLU A 173 10.47 4.22 26.47
N LYS A 174 9.42 3.96 25.67
CA LYS A 174 8.71 2.69 25.64
C LYS A 174 9.43 1.62 24.83
N LEU A 175 10.39 2.03 24.02
CA LEU A 175 11.23 1.12 23.24
C LEU A 175 12.43 0.73 24.09
N GLU A 176 12.32 -0.37 24.87
CA GLU A 176 13.40 -0.82 25.78
C GLU A 176 14.66 -1.23 25.00
N ASP A 177 14.54 -2.11 24.02
CA ASP A 177 15.64 -2.61 23.17
C ASP A 177 15.24 -2.68 21.68
N GLU A 178 14.17 -2.02 21.29
CA GLU A 178 13.68 -2.02 19.91
C GLU A 178 14.00 -0.70 19.22
N ILE A 179 14.38 -0.77 17.96
CA ILE A 179 14.45 0.40 17.05
C ILE A 179 13.36 0.25 16.00
N LYS A 180 12.63 1.33 15.75
CA LYS A 180 11.66 1.42 14.65
C LYS A 180 12.11 2.45 13.63
N ILE A 181 12.06 2.06 12.37
CA ILE A 181 12.43 2.91 11.24
C ILE A 181 11.24 2.99 10.30
N VAL A 182 10.82 4.22 10.00
CA VAL A 182 9.84 4.50 8.97
C VAL A 182 10.53 5.23 7.83
N VAL A 183 10.42 4.68 6.64
CA VAL A 183 10.98 5.27 5.41
C VAL A 183 9.81 5.71 4.54
N ILE A 184 9.80 6.97 4.09
CA ILE A 184 8.86 7.47 3.11
C ILE A 184 9.65 7.88 1.88
N ALA A 185 9.38 7.20 0.77
CA ALA A 185 10.08 7.38 -0.50
C ALA A 185 9.15 8.06 -1.52
N THR A 186 9.66 9.05 -2.22
CA THR A 186 8.93 9.89 -3.16
C THR A 186 9.75 10.20 -4.40
N ASN A 187 9.15 10.90 -5.36
CA ASN A 187 9.83 11.38 -6.58
C ASN A 187 10.54 10.25 -7.34
N PHE A 188 9.81 9.16 -7.60
CA PHE A 188 10.34 8.06 -8.41
C PHE A 188 10.47 8.47 -9.86
N ASP A 189 11.56 8.06 -10.52
CA ASP A 189 11.75 8.28 -11.95
C ASP A 189 10.59 7.65 -12.74
N HIS A 190 10.04 8.41 -13.68
CA HIS A 190 8.90 8.00 -14.51
C HIS A 190 9.17 6.73 -15.36
N GLU A 191 10.41 6.32 -15.52
CA GLU A 191 10.79 5.08 -16.20
C GLU A 191 10.58 3.81 -15.33
N SER A 192 10.49 3.97 -14.01
CA SER A 192 10.11 2.91 -13.07
C SER A 192 8.60 2.75 -12.96
N GLY A 193 7.88 3.11 -14.03
CA GLY A 193 6.45 3.21 -14.10
C GLY A 193 5.75 2.04 -13.42
N PHE A 194 4.79 2.40 -12.60
CA PHE A 194 3.76 1.54 -12.06
C PHE A 194 3.21 0.59 -13.16
N ARG A 195 3.92 -0.50 -13.36
CA ARG A 195 3.38 -1.65 -14.10
C ARG A 195 2.50 -2.38 -13.11
N ILE A 196 1.20 -2.15 -13.21
CA ILE A 196 0.23 -3.11 -12.66
C ILE A 196 0.67 -4.46 -13.23
N PRO A 197 1.01 -5.47 -12.41
CA PRO A 197 1.24 -6.80 -12.90
C PRO A 197 -0.09 -7.25 -13.51
N THR A 198 -0.21 -7.17 -14.83
CA THR A 198 -1.27 -7.89 -15.53
C THR A 198 -0.97 -9.36 -15.29
N PRO A 199 -1.94 -10.14 -14.79
CA PRO A 199 -1.76 -11.58 -14.72
C PRO A 199 -1.37 -12.07 -16.13
N PRO A 200 -0.48 -13.06 -16.23
CA PRO A 200 -0.09 -13.59 -17.53
C PRO A 200 -1.36 -14.02 -18.25
N VAL A 201 -1.67 -13.34 -19.34
CA VAL A 201 -2.64 -13.82 -20.31
C VAL A 201 -1.91 -14.93 -21.04
N ASP A 202 -2.25 -16.17 -20.71
CA ASP A 202 -1.84 -17.34 -21.50
C ASP A 202 -2.40 -17.17 -22.92
N THR A 203 -1.63 -16.51 -23.77
CA THR A 203 -1.86 -16.46 -25.21
C THR A 203 -1.08 -17.60 -25.85
N GLU A 204 -1.55 -18.81 -25.68
CA GLU A 204 -1.36 -19.86 -26.66
C GLU A 204 -2.74 -20.28 -27.20
N VAL A 205 -3.24 -19.52 -28.15
CA VAL A 205 -4.25 -19.99 -29.07
C VAL A 205 -3.50 -20.35 -30.36
N PRO A 206 -3.46 -21.64 -30.78
CA PRO A 206 -2.85 -21.99 -32.04
C PRO A 206 -3.64 -21.38 -33.18
N GLU A 207 -2.94 -20.65 -34.06
CA GLU A 207 -3.45 -20.29 -35.38
C GLU A 207 -3.68 -21.56 -36.20
N ASP A 208 -4.92 -22.03 -36.34
CA ASP A 208 -5.30 -22.92 -37.42
C ASP A 208 -6.73 -22.65 -37.89
N LYS A 209 -6.78 -22.19 -39.14
CA LYS A 209 -7.88 -22.27 -40.09
C LYS A 209 -9.14 -21.41 -39.81
N ILE A 210 -9.07 -20.21 -40.31
CA ILE A 210 -10.26 -19.43 -40.71
C ILE A 210 -10.84 -20.11 -41.96
N THR A 211 -11.93 -20.86 -41.78
CA THR A 211 -12.81 -21.27 -42.86
C THR A 211 -13.97 -20.25 -42.87
N GLU A 212 -14.08 -19.49 -43.94
CA GLU A 212 -15.21 -18.59 -44.21
C GLU A 212 -16.51 -19.38 -44.15
N VAL A 213 -17.42 -18.98 -43.28
CA VAL A 213 -18.83 -19.40 -43.28
C VAL A 213 -19.67 -18.16 -43.41
N GLU A 214 -20.40 -18.10 -44.51
CA GLU A 214 -21.38 -17.06 -44.85
C GLU A 214 -22.48 -16.90 -43.77
N PRO A 215 -23.04 -15.71 -43.56
CA PRO A 215 -24.08 -15.46 -42.56
C PRO A 215 -25.43 -16.00 -43.02
N GLN A 216 -25.92 -17.05 -42.38
CA GLN A 216 -27.33 -17.42 -42.46
C GLN A 216 -28.12 -16.69 -41.37
N THR A 217 -28.94 -15.75 -41.84
CA THR A 217 -30.00 -15.10 -41.10
C THR A 217 -31.17 -16.08 -40.91
N GLU A 218 -31.33 -16.56 -39.67
CA GLU A 218 -32.64 -17.02 -39.20
C GLU A 218 -32.89 -16.52 -37.78
N GLN A 219 -33.79 -15.53 -37.71
CA GLN A 219 -34.37 -15.02 -36.49
C GLN A 219 -35.52 -15.94 -36.08
N GLU A 220 -35.35 -16.69 -35.01
CA GLU A 220 -36.49 -17.26 -34.29
C GLU A 220 -37.00 -16.27 -33.23
N PRO A 221 -38.29 -16.08 -33.05
CA PRO A 221 -38.84 -15.13 -32.09
C PRO A 221 -38.77 -15.69 -30.69
N ILE A 222 -38.23 -14.86 -29.77
CA ILE A 222 -38.24 -15.11 -28.33
C ILE A 222 -39.67 -15.09 -27.85
N ASN A 223 -40.16 -16.22 -27.37
CA ASN A 223 -41.50 -16.40 -26.81
C ASN A 223 -41.49 -15.85 -25.36
N ASP A 224 -42.09 -14.71 -25.18
CA ASP A 224 -42.15 -13.93 -23.93
C ASP A 224 -43.41 -14.30 -23.11
N ASP A 225 -43.63 -15.60 -22.89
CA ASP A 225 -44.68 -16.10 -21.99
C ASP A 225 -44.09 -16.93 -20.87
N LEU A 226 -43.44 -16.25 -19.91
CA LEU A 226 -43.20 -16.77 -18.59
C LEU A 226 -44.52 -16.76 -17.82
N ASP A 227 -45.23 -17.88 -17.81
CA ASP A 227 -46.49 -18.08 -17.07
C ASP A 227 -46.23 -17.97 -15.56
N ILE A 228 -46.41 -16.74 -15.05
CA ILE A 228 -46.23 -16.39 -13.64
C ILE A 228 -47.26 -17.15 -12.75
N SER A 229 -48.35 -17.63 -13.31
CA SER A 229 -49.38 -18.40 -12.58
C SER A 229 -48.83 -19.75 -12.09
N ALA A 230 -47.98 -20.41 -12.86
CA ALA A 230 -47.37 -21.69 -12.46
C ALA A 230 -46.37 -21.53 -11.29
N LEU A 231 -45.70 -20.40 -11.19
CA LEU A 231 -44.81 -20.07 -10.07
C LEU A 231 -45.54 -19.76 -8.80
N ILE A 232 -46.72 -19.13 -8.88
CA ILE A 232 -47.56 -18.81 -7.73
C ILE A 232 -48.19 -20.08 -7.15
N ASP A 233 -48.62 -21.02 -7.97
CA ASP A 233 -49.14 -22.31 -7.53
C ASP A 233 -48.12 -23.20 -6.84
N MET A 234 -46.84 -23.17 -7.29
CA MET A 234 -45.74 -23.86 -6.60
C MET A 234 -45.45 -23.30 -5.21
N LEU A 235 -45.50 -21.97 -5.04
CA LEU A 235 -45.26 -21.32 -3.75
C LEU A 235 -46.42 -21.54 -2.75
N ASN A 236 -47.64 -21.71 -3.22
CA ASN A 236 -48.82 -21.98 -2.35
C ASN A 236 -48.88 -23.45 -1.90
N HIS A 237 -48.37 -24.39 -2.67
CA HIS A 237 -48.39 -25.81 -2.32
C HIS A 237 -47.38 -26.18 -1.22
N ASP A 238 -46.32 -25.40 -1.03
CA ASP A 238 -45.35 -25.61 0.04
C ASP A 238 -45.80 -25.03 1.40
N ARG A 239 -46.81 -24.16 1.40
CA ARG A 239 -47.35 -23.53 2.60
C ARG A 239 -48.35 -24.42 3.35
N ASP A 240 -49.06 -25.29 2.63
CA ASP A 240 -50.06 -26.19 3.21
C ASP A 240 -49.50 -27.47 3.84
N LYS A 241 -48.20 -27.75 3.65
CA LYS A 241 -47.52 -28.92 4.27
C LYS A 241 -46.83 -28.63 5.60
N ARG A 242 -46.94 -27.38 6.11
CA ARG A 242 -46.33 -26.95 7.39
C ARG A 242 -47.33 -26.45 8.42
N SER A 243 -48.61 -26.89 8.33
CA SER A 243 -49.59 -26.75 9.40
C SER A 243 -49.86 -28.08 10.06
#